data_604550494e7d00db4a2826a8b044e51e
#
_entry.id   604550494e7d00db4a2826a8b044e51e
#
_cell.length_a   1.000
_cell.length_b   1.000
_cell.length_c   1.000
_cell.angle_alpha   90.00
_cell.angle_beta   90.00
_cell.angle_gamma   90.00
#
_symmetry.space_group_name_H-M   'P 1'
#
loop_
_entity.id
_entity.type
_entity.pdbx_description
1 polymer ?
#
loop_
_entity_poly.entity_id
_entity_poly.type
_entity_poly.pdbx_seq_one_letter_code
_entity_poly.pdbx_strand_id
1 'polypeptide(L)'
;MYIIVAGAGKVGYHLAKELIAQGHEVVLIEKDRDRAQEISEELGSVVIPRAADEGRWLLDAGVERADVVVATTGDDEDNLIICQQAELLARRKGGRKPRTIARVNHPKNEAVLKRLGVDATVNTTSVMLPLIEEELSAHPTVHLMTLRRAGIELMEFIISSECPCAGKSIAELRLPHGVSLPLIVRGEETITPDPTTQLQPEDTIIALLPIEHEAVLRARLMGEAE
;
A
#
# COMPACT_ATOMS: atom_id res chain seq x y z
N MET A 1 1.68 -17.89 11.80
CA MET A 1 2.96 -17.77 11.05
C MET A 1 4.04 -17.31 12.00
N TYR A 2 5.29 -17.67 11.70
CA TYR A 2 6.47 -17.15 12.39
C TYR A 2 7.07 -16.01 11.59
N ILE A 3 7.12 -14.82 12.17
CA ILE A 3 7.47 -13.58 11.46
C ILE A 3 8.62 -12.87 12.18
N ILE A 4 9.66 -12.50 11.44
CA ILE A 4 10.74 -11.66 11.93
C ILE A 4 10.55 -10.25 11.39
N VAL A 5 10.50 -9.24 12.28
CA VAL A 5 10.45 -7.84 11.93
C VAL A 5 11.79 -7.19 12.29
N ALA A 6 12.49 -6.68 11.31
CA ALA A 6 13.78 -6.02 11.47
C ALA A 6 13.62 -4.49 11.44
N GLY A 7 13.97 -3.86 12.54
CA GLY A 7 13.77 -2.44 12.81
C GLY A 7 12.46 -2.17 13.55
N ALA A 8 12.55 -1.60 14.76
CA ALA A 8 11.41 -1.25 15.61
C ALA A 8 11.13 0.26 15.63
N GLY A 9 11.37 0.93 14.52
CA GLY A 9 10.86 2.27 14.30
C GLY A 9 9.33 2.29 14.31
N LYS A 10 8.71 3.44 14.06
CA LYS A 10 7.23 3.58 14.12
C LYS A 10 6.50 2.48 13.35
N VAL A 11 6.93 2.17 12.12
CA VAL A 11 6.27 1.15 11.27
C VAL A 11 6.45 -0.25 11.83
N GLY A 12 7.70 -0.65 12.12
CA GLY A 12 8.00 -2.01 12.58
C GLY A 12 7.39 -2.33 13.94
N TYR A 13 7.41 -1.39 14.87
CA TYR A 13 6.77 -1.54 16.17
C TYR A 13 5.24 -1.78 16.05
N HIS A 14 4.54 -0.90 15.34
CA HIS A 14 3.09 -1.05 15.18
C HIS A 14 2.72 -2.31 14.39
N LEU A 15 3.51 -2.66 13.39
CA LEU A 15 3.34 -3.91 12.65
C LEU A 15 3.48 -5.13 13.58
N ALA A 16 4.55 -5.18 14.39
CA ALA A 16 4.76 -6.27 15.32
C ALA A 16 3.62 -6.40 16.35
N LYS A 17 3.17 -5.28 16.91
CA LYS A 17 2.05 -5.22 17.84
C LYS A 17 0.76 -5.78 17.24
N GLU A 18 0.44 -5.37 16.02
CA GLU A 18 -0.75 -5.84 15.30
C GLU A 18 -0.67 -7.34 14.98
N LEU A 19 0.49 -7.82 14.50
CA LEU A 19 0.70 -9.23 14.18
C LEU A 19 0.60 -10.12 15.42
N ILE A 20 1.11 -9.67 16.57
CA ILE A 20 0.96 -10.37 17.86
C ILE A 20 -0.52 -10.43 18.26
N ALA A 21 -1.27 -9.33 18.12
CA ALA A 21 -2.70 -9.28 18.42
C ALA A 21 -3.53 -10.24 17.54
N GLN A 22 -3.06 -10.47 16.29
CA GLN A 22 -3.65 -11.45 15.36
C GLN A 22 -3.24 -12.90 15.65
N GLY A 23 -2.45 -13.15 16.70
CA GLY A 23 -2.03 -14.49 17.10
C GLY A 23 -0.85 -15.05 16.31
N HIS A 24 -0.03 -14.20 15.69
CA HIS A 24 1.20 -14.62 15.04
C HIS A 24 2.35 -14.69 16.05
N GLU A 25 3.30 -15.59 15.83
CA GLU A 25 4.58 -15.63 16.56
C GLU A 25 5.52 -14.61 15.91
N VAL A 26 5.92 -13.59 16.66
CA VAL A 26 6.72 -12.48 16.14
C VAL A 26 8.02 -12.34 16.93
N VAL A 27 9.14 -12.14 16.22
CA VAL A 27 10.40 -11.66 16.80
C VAL A 27 10.76 -10.34 16.15
N LEU A 28 11.07 -9.37 16.99
CA LEU A 28 11.48 -8.02 16.59
C LEU A 28 12.99 -7.86 16.82
N ILE A 29 13.71 -7.31 15.87
CA ILE A 29 15.15 -7.02 16.02
C ILE A 29 15.33 -5.50 15.94
N GLU A 30 15.88 -4.90 16.98
CA GLU A 30 16.10 -3.45 17.09
C GLU A 30 17.50 -3.14 17.59
N LYS A 31 18.24 -2.31 16.85
CA LYS A 31 19.62 -1.96 17.20
C LYS A 31 19.76 -1.02 18.38
N ASP A 32 18.78 -0.14 18.56
CA ASP A 32 18.72 0.78 19.69
C ASP A 32 18.29 0.01 20.95
N ARG A 33 19.18 -0.04 21.95
CA ARG A 33 18.96 -0.83 23.16
C ARG A 33 17.87 -0.25 24.05
N ASP A 34 17.82 1.06 24.16
CA ASP A 34 16.84 1.75 25.01
C ASP A 34 15.44 1.54 24.43
N ARG A 35 15.32 1.70 23.09
CA ARG A 35 14.10 1.42 22.36
C ARG A 35 13.68 -0.05 22.44
N ALA A 36 14.62 -0.97 22.31
CA ALA A 36 14.35 -2.40 22.44
C ALA A 36 13.87 -2.78 23.84
N GLN A 37 14.41 -2.12 24.89
CA GLN A 37 13.96 -2.33 26.26
C GLN A 37 12.53 -1.83 26.47
N GLU A 38 12.22 -0.60 26.05
CA GLU A 38 10.85 -0.05 26.10
C GLU A 38 9.83 -0.99 25.49
N ILE A 39 10.14 -1.50 24.27
CA ILE A 39 9.26 -2.41 23.56
C ILE A 39 9.14 -3.76 24.28
N SER A 40 10.23 -4.26 24.86
CA SER A 40 10.23 -5.51 25.61
C SER A 40 9.38 -5.43 26.89
N GLU A 41 9.33 -4.26 27.52
CA GLU A 41 8.44 -4.01 28.68
C GLU A 41 6.95 -4.02 28.27
N GLU A 42 6.62 -3.57 27.05
CA GLU A 42 5.25 -3.52 26.55
C GLU A 42 4.78 -4.84 25.91
N LEU A 43 5.60 -5.41 25.02
CA LEU A 43 5.24 -6.57 24.19
C LEU A 43 5.79 -7.90 24.72
N GLY A 44 6.60 -7.88 25.80
CA GLY A 44 7.27 -9.06 26.32
C GLY A 44 8.59 -9.37 25.64
N SER A 45 9.17 -10.54 25.94
CA SER A 45 10.51 -10.97 25.50
C SER A 45 10.59 -11.34 24.01
N VAL A 46 9.95 -10.57 23.15
CA VAL A 46 9.92 -10.79 21.70
C VAL A 46 10.98 -9.95 20.95
N VAL A 47 11.79 -9.17 21.68
CA VAL A 47 12.74 -8.21 21.08
C VAL A 47 14.18 -8.66 21.27
N ILE A 48 14.96 -8.64 20.20
CA ILE A 48 16.40 -8.85 20.19
C ILE A 48 17.10 -7.49 20.05
N PRO A 49 17.82 -6.99 21.08
CA PRO A 49 18.45 -5.66 21.06
C PRO A 49 19.76 -5.66 20.26
N ARG A 50 19.67 -5.81 18.93
CA ARG A 50 20.81 -5.97 18.01
C ARG A 50 20.50 -5.42 16.63
N ALA A 51 21.54 -5.31 15.78
CA ALA A 51 21.42 -4.88 14.40
C ALA A 51 21.09 -6.08 13.49
N ALA A 52 19.97 -6.00 12.76
CA ALA A 52 19.45 -7.12 11.95
C ALA A 52 20.23 -7.34 10.63
N ASP A 53 21.04 -6.39 10.20
CA ASP A 53 21.98 -6.51 9.08
C ASP A 53 23.19 -7.42 9.40
N GLU A 54 23.39 -7.78 10.68
CA GLU A 54 24.34 -8.81 11.08
C GLU A 54 23.63 -10.18 11.10
N GLY A 55 23.91 -11.05 10.12
CA GLY A 55 23.22 -12.33 9.91
C GLY A 55 23.16 -13.29 11.12
N ARG A 56 24.12 -13.19 12.08
CA ARG A 56 24.07 -13.97 13.32
C ARG A 56 22.78 -13.71 14.12
N TRP A 57 22.28 -12.47 14.11
CA TRP A 57 21.08 -12.13 14.86
C TRP A 57 19.79 -12.57 14.17
N LEU A 58 19.83 -12.69 12.84
CA LEU A 58 18.78 -13.37 12.09
C LEU A 58 18.73 -14.87 12.41
N LEU A 59 19.90 -15.51 12.60
CA LEU A 59 19.97 -16.91 13.05
C LEU A 59 19.44 -17.06 14.47
N ASP A 60 19.85 -16.18 15.39
CA ASP A 60 19.35 -16.20 16.77
C ASP A 60 17.83 -15.91 16.83
N ALA A 61 17.33 -15.13 15.89
CA ALA A 61 15.90 -14.93 15.68
C ALA A 61 15.19 -16.11 15.01
N GLY A 62 15.87 -17.19 14.68
CA GLY A 62 15.28 -18.39 14.08
C GLY A 62 14.84 -18.20 12.62
N VAL A 63 15.64 -17.50 11.81
CA VAL A 63 15.31 -17.22 10.39
C VAL A 63 15.08 -18.48 9.56
N GLU A 64 15.68 -19.62 9.96
CA GLU A 64 15.51 -20.91 9.29
C GLU A 64 14.08 -21.47 9.36
N ARG A 65 13.30 -21.04 10.35
CA ARG A 65 11.88 -21.42 10.51
C ARG A 65 10.91 -20.28 10.17
N ALA A 66 11.43 -19.11 9.78
CA ALA A 66 10.58 -17.96 9.48
C ALA A 66 9.73 -18.18 8.23
N ASP A 67 8.45 -17.87 8.33
CA ASP A 67 7.55 -17.78 7.17
C ASP A 67 7.77 -16.47 6.41
N VAL A 68 7.99 -15.37 7.17
CA VAL A 68 8.14 -14.02 6.63
C VAL A 68 9.23 -13.27 7.38
N VAL A 69 10.04 -12.50 6.65
CA VAL A 69 10.97 -11.50 7.19
C VAL A 69 10.60 -10.14 6.63
N VAL A 70 10.31 -9.19 7.51
CA VAL A 70 9.95 -7.81 7.15
C VAL A 70 11.05 -6.87 7.60
N ALA A 71 11.73 -6.22 6.66
CA ALA A 71 12.76 -5.21 6.93
C ALA A 71 12.13 -3.80 6.85
N THR A 72 12.15 -3.09 7.99
CA THR A 72 11.51 -1.77 8.17
C THR A 72 12.44 -0.74 8.77
N THR A 73 13.76 -0.89 8.57
CA THR A 73 14.74 0.08 9.05
C THR A 73 14.63 1.43 8.34
N GLY A 74 15.41 2.40 8.78
CA GLY A 74 15.50 3.72 8.15
C GLY A 74 16.28 3.73 6.83
N ASP A 75 17.04 2.69 6.54
CA ASP A 75 17.98 2.64 5.44
C ASP A 75 17.63 1.53 4.45
N ASP A 76 17.54 1.86 3.16
CA ASP A 76 17.14 0.92 2.10
C ASP A 76 18.22 -0.16 1.88
N GLU A 77 19.50 0.20 2.07
CA GLU A 77 20.64 -0.69 1.99
C GLU A 77 20.56 -1.76 3.08
N ASP A 78 20.29 -1.35 4.32
CA ASP A 78 20.11 -2.28 5.45
C ASP A 78 18.91 -3.21 5.17
N ASN A 79 17.79 -2.66 4.68
CA ASN A 79 16.61 -3.46 4.36
C ASN A 79 16.90 -4.50 3.26
N LEU A 80 17.69 -4.15 2.25
CA LEU A 80 18.13 -5.08 1.22
C LEU A 80 19.02 -6.17 1.81
N ILE A 81 20.05 -5.81 2.60
CA ILE A 81 20.99 -6.75 3.23
C ILE A 81 20.24 -7.72 4.11
N ILE A 82 19.31 -7.25 4.94
CA ILE A 82 18.49 -8.10 5.82
C ILE A 82 17.72 -9.14 5.01
N CYS A 83 17.02 -8.72 3.94
CA CYS A 83 16.26 -9.63 3.09
C CYS A 83 17.15 -10.66 2.39
N GLN A 84 18.32 -10.27 1.88
CA GLN A 84 19.28 -11.16 1.23
C GLN A 84 19.86 -12.18 2.21
N GLN A 85 20.24 -11.71 3.40
CA GLN A 85 20.78 -12.59 4.43
C GLN A 85 19.72 -13.56 4.95
N ALA A 86 18.50 -13.13 5.14
CA ALA A 86 17.40 -13.97 5.57
C ALA A 86 17.20 -15.17 4.62
N GLU A 87 17.17 -14.92 3.32
CA GLU A 87 17.07 -15.98 2.31
C GLU A 87 18.28 -16.92 2.33
N LEU A 88 19.49 -16.35 2.33
CA LEU A 88 20.72 -17.10 2.29
C LEU A 88 20.90 -18.00 3.51
N LEU A 89 20.65 -17.46 4.71
CA LEU A 89 20.84 -18.16 5.99
C LEU A 89 19.81 -19.25 6.20
N ALA A 90 18.54 -18.98 5.86
CA ALA A 90 17.49 -20.00 5.92
C ALA A 90 17.85 -21.22 5.05
N ARG A 91 18.26 -20.99 3.80
CA ARG A 91 18.67 -22.05 2.88
C ARG A 91 19.89 -22.84 3.38
N ARG A 92 20.90 -22.16 3.92
CA ARG A 92 22.13 -22.81 4.46
C ARG A 92 21.86 -23.74 5.64
N LYS A 93 20.83 -23.44 6.42
CA LYS A 93 20.39 -24.24 7.56
C LYS A 93 19.41 -25.36 7.18
N GLY A 94 19.09 -25.49 5.88
CA GLY A 94 18.10 -26.46 5.38
C GLY A 94 16.66 -26.07 5.65
N GLY A 95 16.43 -24.82 6.06
CA GLY A 95 15.12 -24.23 6.25
C GLY A 95 14.44 -23.87 4.94
N ARG A 96 13.16 -23.52 5.03
CA ARG A 96 12.40 -22.98 3.90
C ARG A 96 12.80 -21.52 3.66
N LYS A 97 12.84 -21.10 2.39
CA LYS A 97 13.02 -19.69 2.04
C LYS A 97 11.86 -18.87 2.66
N PRO A 98 12.12 -17.91 3.57
CA PRO A 98 11.09 -17.01 4.04
C PRO A 98 10.66 -16.06 2.91
N ARG A 99 9.42 -15.63 2.93
CA ARG A 99 8.99 -14.50 2.10
C ARG A 99 9.61 -13.22 2.66
N THR A 100 10.30 -12.46 1.82
CA THR A 100 10.94 -11.20 2.21
C THR A 100 10.11 -9.98 1.80
N ILE A 101 9.95 -9.05 2.73
CA ILE A 101 9.25 -7.78 2.52
C ILE A 101 10.17 -6.66 2.98
N ALA A 102 10.44 -5.68 2.12
CA ALA A 102 11.27 -4.53 2.46
C ALA A 102 10.48 -3.23 2.37
N ARG A 103 10.57 -2.42 3.41
CA ARG A 103 10.21 -1.00 3.32
C ARG A 103 11.23 -0.30 2.42
N VAL A 104 10.73 0.54 1.53
CA VAL A 104 11.54 1.40 0.67
C VAL A 104 11.31 2.85 1.09
N ASN A 105 12.38 3.50 1.53
CA ASN A 105 12.34 4.91 1.95
C ASN A 105 12.52 5.83 0.75
N HIS A 106 13.37 5.44 -0.22
CA HIS A 106 13.63 6.23 -1.41
C HIS A 106 13.05 5.56 -2.68
N PRO A 107 12.05 6.18 -3.37
CA PRO A 107 11.37 5.56 -4.51
C PRO A 107 12.26 4.98 -5.60
N LYS A 108 13.42 5.63 -5.85
CA LYS A 108 14.40 5.16 -6.86
C LYS A 108 15.00 3.79 -6.56
N ASN A 109 15.05 3.38 -5.30
CA ASN A 109 15.64 2.12 -4.87
C ASN A 109 14.68 0.94 -5.05
N GLU A 110 13.38 1.18 -5.22
CA GLU A 110 12.39 0.12 -5.31
C GLU A 110 12.68 -0.90 -6.43
N ALA A 111 13.01 -0.40 -7.61
CA ALA A 111 13.33 -1.25 -8.77
C ALA A 111 14.58 -2.12 -8.52
N VAL A 112 15.56 -1.57 -7.79
CA VAL A 112 16.81 -2.27 -7.43
C VAL A 112 16.53 -3.38 -6.43
N LEU A 113 15.77 -3.10 -5.34
CA LEU A 113 15.42 -4.12 -4.35
C LEU A 113 14.67 -5.29 -4.98
N LYS A 114 13.69 -5.01 -5.86
CA LYS A 114 12.95 -6.05 -6.61
C LYS A 114 13.87 -6.88 -7.52
N ARG A 115 14.78 -6.23 -8.25
CA ARG A 115 15.75 -6.92 -9.12
C ARG A 115 16.71 -7.81 -8.34
N LEU A 116 17.08 -7.39 -7.14
CA LEU A 116 17.96 -8.14 -6.25
C LEU A 116 17.22 -9.23 -5.45
N GLY A 117 15.93 -9.50 -5.76
CA GLY A 117 15.22 -10.68 -5.29
C GLY A 117 14.41 -10.48 -4.01
N VAL A 118 14.18 -9.25 -3.56
CA VAL A 118 13.20 -9.00 -2.50
C VAL A 118 11.80 -9.34 -3.02
N ASP A 119 11.08 -10.21 -2.32
CA ASP A 119 9.80 -10.76 -2.81
C ASP A 119 8.68 -9.70 -2.87
N ALA A 120 8.68 -8.73 -1.93
CA ALA A 120 7.76 -7.60 -1.94
C ALA A 120 8.43 -6.32 -1.41
N THR A 121 8.09 -5.20 -2.00
CA THR A 121 8.54 -3.87 -1.55
C THR A 121 7.36 -3.01 -1.20
N VAL A 122 7.47 -2.22 -0.14
CA VAL A 122 6.48 -1.23 0.29
C VAL A 122 7.16 0.14 0.28
N ASN A 123 6.86 0.92 -0.74
CA ASN A 123 7.37 2.29 -0.88
C ASN A 123 6.42 3.25 -0.15
N THR A 124 6.86 3.75 0.99
CA THR A 124 6.05 4.63 1.85
C THR A 124 5.67 5.93 1.12
N THR A 125 6.61 6.53 0.38
CA THR A 125 6.36 7.77 -0.37
C THR A 125 5.31 7.58 -1.46
N SER A 126 5.41 6.49 -2.23
CA SER A 126 4.46 6.19 -3.31
C SER A 126 3.05 5.85 -2.81
N VAL A 127 2.92 5.43 -1.54
CA VAL A 127 1.62 5.19 -0.91
C VAL A 127 1.04 6.48 -0.34
N MET A 128 1.87 7.31 0.29
CA MET A 128 1.40 8.54 0.98
C MET A 128 1.15 9.71 0.03
N LEU A 129 1.97 9.85 -1.03
CA LEU A 129 1.89 11.01 -1.91
C LEU A 129 0.50 11.18 -2.57
N PRO A 130 -0.09 10.12 -3.16
CA PRO A 130 -1.44 10.23 -3.71
C PRO A 130 -2.50 10.65 -2.69
N LEU A 131 -2.41 10.13 -1.45
CA LEU A 131 -3.35 10.50 -0.39
C LEU A 131 -3.23 11.97 0.01
N ILE A 132 -2.00 12.51 0.02
CA ILE A 132 -1.77 13.93 0.31
C ILE A 132 -2.24 14.80 -0.88
N GLU A 133 -1.96 14.36 -2.10
CA GLU A 133 -2.41 15.07 -3.31
C GLU A 133 -3.93 15.12 -3.40
N GLU A 134 -4.62 14.06 -2.98
CA GLU A 134 -6.06 13.99 -2.87
C GLU A 134 -6.61 15.05 -1.92
N GLU A 135 -6.05 15.17 -0.71
CA GLU A 135 -6.45 16.17 0.28
C GLU A 135 -6.14 17.63 -0.16
N LEU A 136 -5.12 17.80 -1.01
CA LEU A 136 -4.76 19.12 -1.55
C LEU A 136 -5.57 19.50 -2.79
N SER A 137 -6.18 18.52 -3.45
CA SER A 137 -6.92 18.75 -4.68
C SER A 137 -8.23 19.49 -4.39
N ALA A 138 -8.38 20.68 -4.97
CA ALA A 138 -9.64 21.43 -4.95
C ALA A 138 -10.75 20.74 -5.78
N HIS A 139 -10.44 19.67 -6.47
CA HIS A 139 -11.37 18.92 -7.31
C HIS A 139 -11.76 17.61 -6.63
N PRO A 140 -13.02 17.32 -6.53
CA PRO A 140 -13.59 16.19 -5.80
C PRO A 140 -13.45 14.88 -6.58
N THR A 141 -12.21 14.42 -6.77
CA THR A 141 -11.91 13.11 -7.39
C THR A 141 -11.04 12.31 -6.47
N VAL A 142 -11.52 11.16 -6.04
CA VAL A 142 -10.82 10.25 -5.11
C VAL A 142 -10.44 8.97 -5.83
N HIS A 143 -9.15 8.62 -5.79
CA HIS A 143 -8.69 7.32 -6.25
C HIS A 143 -8.91 6.29 -5.15
N LEU A 144 -9.89 5.38 -5.32
CA LEU A 144 -10.26 4.40 -4.30
C LEU A 144 -9.36 3.16 -4.33
N MET A 145 -9.06 2.63 -5.52
CA MET A 145 -8.30 1.39 -5.64
C MET A 145 -7.74 1.18 -7.05
N THR A 146 -6.54 0.61 -7.14
CA THR A 146 -5.98 0.08 -8.39
C THR A 146 -5.99 -1.45 -8.41
N LEU A 147 -6.68 -2.05 -9.35
CA LEU A 147 -6.64 -3.48 -9.65
C LEU A 147 -5.45 -3.76 -10.59
N ARG A 148 -4.24 -3.81 -10.05
CA ARG A 148 -2.96 -3.86 -10.80
C ARG A 148 -2.91 -4.95 -11.87
N ARG A 149 -3.48 -6.14 -11.60
CA ARG A 149 -3.47 -7.26 -12.58
C ARG A 149 -4.37 -7.02 -13.79
N ALA A 150 -5.41 -6.23 -13.62
CA ALA A 150 -6.37 -5.91 -14.67
C ALA A 150 -6.08 -4.58 -15.36
N GLY A 151 -5.17 -3.74 -14.82
CA GLY A 151 -4.94 -2.38 -15.31
C GLY A 151 -6.16 -1.47 -15.17
N ILE A 152 -7.00 -1.74 -14.14
CA ILE A 152 -8.26 -1.02 -13.91
C ILE A 152 -8.15 -0.22 -12.62
N GLU A 153 -8.70 0.97 -12.63
CA GLU A 153 -8.86 1.84 -11.47
C GLU A 153 -10.34 1.96 -11.08
N LEU A 154 -10.55 2.07 -9.78
CA LEU A 154 -11.81 2.46 -9.16
C LEU A 154 -11.65 3.87 -8.64
N MET A 155 -12.46 4.78 -9.12
CA MET A 155 -12.39 6.20 -8.80
C MET A 155 -13.75 6.72 -8.35
N GLU A 156 -13.72 7.74 -7.51
CA GLU A 156 -14.88 8.50 -7.07
C GLU A 156 -14.80 9.92 -7.64
N PHE A 157 -15.92 10.40 -8.17
CA PHE A 157 -16.06 11.76 -8.69
C PHE A 157 -17.28 12.43 -8.06
N ILE A 158 -17.12 13.60 -7.49
CA ILE A 158 -18.23 14.42 -7.00
C ILE A 158 -18.58 15.46 -8.06
N ILE A 159 -19.83 15.48 -8.49
CA ILE A 159 -20.31 16.39 -9.52
C ILE A 159 -20.58 17.76 -8.91
N SER A 160 -19.79 18.76 -9.27
CA SER A 160 -20.06 20.14 -8.87
C SER A 160 -21.17 20.76 -9.71
N SER A 161 -21.77 21.84 -9.23
CA SER A 161 -22.77 22.61 -9.98
C SER A 161 -22.22 23.26 -11.27
N GLU A 162 -20.90 23.46 -11.34
CA GLU A 162 -20.20 24.03 -12.50
C GLU A 162 -19.75 22.96 -13.49
N CYS A 163 -19.94 21.68 -13.16
CA CYS A 163 -19.54 20.57 -14.00
C CYS A 163 -20.31 20.56 -15.33
N PRO A 164 -19.63 20.45 -16.48
CA PRO A 164 -20.30 20.39 -17.80
C PRO A 164 -21.18 19.14 -17.97
N CYS A 165 -21.05 18.16 -17.09
CA CYS A 165 -21.84 16.94 -17.09
C CYS A 165 -23.13 17.03 -16.28
N ALA A 166 -23.29 18.05 -15.45
CA ALA A 166 -24.53 18.26 -14.68
C ALA A 166 -25.74 18.41 -15.57
N GLY A 167 -26.79 17.64 -15.30
CA GLY A 167 -28.02 17.62 -16.08
C GLY A 167 -28.00 16.75 -17.34
N LYS A 168 -26.82 16.21 -17.73
CA LYS A 168 -26.70 15.26 -18.84
C LYS A 168 -26.99 13.84 -18.42
N SER A 169 -27.54 13.05 -19.34
CA SER A 169 -27.65 11.59 -19.15
C SER A 169 -26.29 10.90 -19.36
N ILE A 170 -26.14 9.71 -18.80
CA ILE A 170 -24.93 8.90 -18.98
C ILE A 170 -24.66 8.62 -20.47
N ALA A 171 -25.70 8.39 -21.27
CA ALA A 171 -25.56 8.22 -22.72
C ALA A 171 -24.94 9.43 -23.42
N GLU A 172 -25.28 10.64 -22.98
CA GLU A 172 -24.76 11.90 -23.55
C GLU A 172 -23.28 12.14 -23.19
N LEU A 173 -22.76 11.52 -22.13
CA LEU A 173 -21.35 11.59 -21.76
C LEU A 173 -20.44 10.86 -22.76
N ARG A 174 -20.99 9.93 -23.55
CA ARG A 174 -20.24 9.15 -24.54
C ARG A 174 -18.95 8.56 -23.95
N LEU A 175 -19.09 7.85 -22.82
CA LEU A 175 -17.94 7.29 -22.08
C LEU A 175 -17.02 6.48 -23.00
N PRO A 176 -15.69 6.51 -22.79
CA PRO A 176 -14.76 5.67 -23.53
C PRO A 176 -15.06 4.18 -23.34
N HIS A 177 -14.64 3.36 -24.31
CA HIS A 177 -14.77 1.91 -24.19
C HIS A 177 -14.01 1.39 -22.95
N GLY A 178 -14.64 0.54 -22.17
CA GLY A 178 -14.06 -0.01 -20.95
C GLY A 178 -14.28 0.85 -19.69
N VAL A 179 -14.86 2.04 -19.81
CA VAL A 179 -15.31 2.84 -18.67
C VAL A 179 -16.73 2.45 -18.28
N SER A 180 -16.95 2.19 -17.00
CA SER A 180 -18.26 1.86 -16.43
C SER A 180 -18.52 2.73 -15.22
N LEU A 181 -19.76 3.16 -15.05
CA LEU A 181 -20.24 3.85 -13.85
C LEU A 181 -21.21 2.90 -13.11
N PRO A 182 -20.72 2.04 -12.24
CA PRO A 182 -21.55 1.03 -11.59
C PRO A 182 -22.50 1.61 -10.54
N LEU A 183 -22.18 2.80 -9.99
CA LEU A 183 -22.89 3.37 -8.87
C LEU A 183 -22.89 4.88 -8.89
N ILE A 184 -24.04 5.48 -8.50
CA ILE A 184 -24.16 6.88 -8.15
C ILE A 184 -24.76 6.95 -6.75
N VAL A 185 -24.15 7.75 -5.88
CA VAL A 185 -24.69 8.09 -4.56
C VAL A 185 -25.25 9.50 -4.63
N ARG A 186 -26.54 9.65 -4.34
CA ARG A 186 -27.26 10.94 -4.35
C ARG A 186 -27.86 11.16 -2.96
N GLY A 187 -27.20 12.00 -2.16
CA GLY A 187 -27.56 12.16 -0.76
C GLY A 187 -27.39 10.83 -0.02
N GLU A 188 -28.48 10.25 0.48
CA GLU A 188 -28.47 8.93 1.16
C GLU A 188 -28.89 7.78 0.23
N GLU A 189 -29.25 8.07 -1.01
CA GLU A 189 -29.71 7.05 -1.96
C GLU A 189 -28.57 6.52 -2.83
N THR A 190 -28.62 5.21 -3.06
CA THR A 190 -27.68 4.50 -3.94
C THR A 190 -28.40 4.12 -5.25
N ILE A 191 -27.93 4.62 -6.38
CA ILE A 191 -28.54 4.45 -7.69
C ILE A 191 -27.64 3.56 -8.55
N THR A 192 -28.16 2.48 -9.10
CA THR A 192 -27.51 1.75 -10.20
C THR A 192 -27.91 2.47 -11.49
N PRO A 193 -26.99 3.20 -12.13
CA PRO A 193 -27.36 4.02 -13.25
C PRO A 193 -27.61 3.21 -14.52
N ASP A 194 -28.52 3.74 -15.34
CA ASP A 194 -28.76 3.29 -16.72
C ASP A 194 -28.38 4.42 -17.71
N PRO A 195 -28.40 4.17 -19.04
CA PRO A 195 -28.03 5.17 -20.03
C PRO A 195 -28.88 6.45 -19.98
N THR A 196 -30.09 6.41 -19.42
CA THR A 196 -31.02 7.54 -19.31
C THR A 196 -30.88 8.28 -17.99
N THR A 197 -30.15 7.76 -17.04
CA THR A 197 -29.93 8.38 -15.73
C THR A 197 -29.22 9.73 -15.91
N GLN A 198 -29.84 10.79 -15.42
CA GLN A 198 -29.27 12.15 -15.45
C GLN A 198 -28.41 12.40 -14.21
N LEU A 199 -27.22 12.96 -14.43
CA LEU A 199 -26.33 13.39 -13.38
C LEU A 199 -26.80 14.70 -12.77
N GLN A 200 -26.75 14.80 -11.46
CA GLN A 200 -27.13 16.00 -10.71
C GLN A 200 -25.92 16.58 -9.97
N PRO A 201 -25.92 17.88 -9.67
CA PRO A 201 -24.97 18.44 -8.72
C PRO A 201 -25.01 17.67 -7.39
N GLU A 202 -23.83 17.50 -6.77
CA GLU A 202 -23.60 16.74 -5.54
C GLU A 202 -23.74 15.20 -5.67
N ASP A 203 -24.00 14.69 -6.87
CA ASP A 203 -23.86 13.24 -7.10
C ASP A 203 -22.42 12.80 -6.90
N THR A 204 -22.24 11.72 -6.14
CA THR A 204 -20.98 11.01 -6.06
C THR A 204 -21.02 9.81 -7.02
N ILE A 205 -20.16 9.84 -8.05
CA ILE A 205 -20.09 8.81 -9.07
C ILE A 205 -18.93 7.88 -8.75
N ILE A 206 -19.20 6.58 -8.70
CA ILE A 206 -18.16 5.56 -8.69
C ILE A 206 -17.91 5.12 -10.14
N ALA A 207 -16.65 5.17 -10.58
CA ALA A 207 -16.24 4.82 -11.92
C ALA A 207 -15.21 3.68 -11.89
N LEU A 208 -15.37 2.70 -12.79
CA LEU A 208 -14.36 1.69 -13.12
C LEU A 208 -13.81 2.01 -14.50
N LEU A 209 -12.49 2.14 -14.64
CA LEU A 209 -11.87 2.55 -15.88
C LEU A 209 -10.45 1.99 -16.05
N PRO A 210 -9.99 1.75 -17.31
CA PRO A 210 -8.59 1.54 -17.60
C PRO A 210 -7.76 2.77 -17.20
N ILE A 211 -6.55 2.57 -16.65
CA ILE A 211 -5.63 3.63 -16.19
C ILE A 211 -5.42 4.73 -17.26
N GLU A 212 -5.34 4.32 -18.53
CA GLU A 212 -5.17 5.20 -19.67
C GLU A 212 -6.36 6.15 -19.96
N HIS A 213 -7.53 5.85 -19.38
CA HIS A 213 -8.76 6.63 -19.61
C HIS A 213 -9.06 7.62 -18.48
N GLU A 214 -8.25 7.69 -17.43
CA GLU A 214 -8.47 8.61 -16.31
C GLU A 214 -8.57 10.06 -16.77
N ALA A 215 -7.57 10.55 -17.50
CA ALA A 215 -7.55 11.94 -17.97
C ALA A 215 -8.76 12.25 -18.84
N VAL A 216 -9.15 11.33 -19.73
CA VAL A 216 -10.32 11.53 -20.61
C VAL A 216 -11.63 11.57 -19.82
N LEU A 217 -11.77 10.70 -18.82
CA LEU A 217 -12.98 10.68 -17.99
C LEU A 217 -13.05 11.95 -17.12
N ARG A 218 -11.93 12.34 -16.54
CA ARG A 218 -11.82 13.57 -15.74
C ARG A 218 -12.20 14.80 -16.57
N ALA A 219 -11.67 14.92 -17.79
CA ALA A 219 -12.02 16.01 -18.70
C ALA A 219 -13.53 16.04 -19.04
N ARG A 220 -14.15 14.89 -19.22
CA ARG A 220 -15.61 14.81 -19.54
C ARG A 220 -16.51 15.11 -18.36
N LEU A 221 -16.13 14.68 -17.16
CA LEU A 221 -16.90 14.89 -15.94
C LEU A 221 -16.64 16.27 -15.34
N MET A 222 -15.40 16.78 -15.37
CA MET A 222 -15.02 18.00 -14.67
C MET A 222 -14.84 19.20 -15.62
N GLY A 223 -14.69 18.97 -16.93
CA GLY A 223 -14.46 20.04 -17.89
C GLY A 223 -13.03 20.57 -17.89
N GLU A 224 -12.10 19.82 -17.32
CA GLU A 224 -10.68 20.17 -17.36
C GLU A 224 -10.16 20.01 -18.81
N ALA A 225 -9.43 21.00 -19.30
CA ALA A 225 -8.79 20.92 -20.63
C ALA A 225 -7.68 19.87 -20.62
N GLU A 226 -7.54 19.14 -21.75
CA GLU A 226 -6.43 18.23 -22.01
C GLU A 226 -5.06 18.90 -21.82
#